data_a1506bd908cc3ad5392c8703621d5a7b
#
_entry.id   a1506bd908cc3ad5392c8703621d5a7b
#
_cell.length_a   1.000
_cell.length_b   1.000
_cell.length_c   1.000
_cell.angle_alpha   90.00
_cell.angle_beta   90.00
_cell.angle_gamma   90.00
#
_symmetry.space_group_name_H-M   'P 1'
#
loop_
_entity.id
_entity.type
_entity.pdbx_description
1 polymer ?
#
loop_
_entity_poly.entity_id
_entity_poly.type
_entity_poly.pdbx_seq_one_letter_code
_entity_poly.pdbx_strand_id
1 'polypeptide(L)'
;ETVVMVARTEEEADAIEESFEDGEAVEVIVTDGKVDVRDLVEDEALLALPGVGEYTAGAVASIGFGLCVPAVDGNVMRVAARLNDDFTPITDAKQKKRTTGHFSEITPEDRPGDFNQSLMELGATVCLPNGAPRCGSCPVQHLCLGYHHGHAEILPVRAAKRARRIEERTVLLVRCGEEVGICRRPKTGLLAGLWELPSLEGKTGADELRARLSACGCQVEKLLSLRGAKHVFTHVEWHMSGFEVTLAEKPEGLTFVTPQALRESYALPSAFRAFLSVLEE
;
A
#
# COMPACT_ATOMS: atom_id res chain seq x y z
N GLU A 1 2.68 -24.35 -14.86
CA GLU A 1 2.29 -22.93 -14.72
C GLU A 1 2.42 -22.29 -16.12
N THR A 2 1.36 -21.73 -16.65
CA THR A 2 1.40 -21.02 -17.93
C THR A 2 1.62 -19.55 -17.64
N VAL A 3 2.65 -18.93 -18.21
CA VAL A 3 2.91 -17.51 -18.09
C VAL A 3 2.20 -16.78 -19.23
N VAL A 4 1.31 -15.85 -18.89
CA VAL A 4 0.63 -15.02 -19.88
C VAL A 4 1.34 -13.67 -19.98
N MET A 5 1.79 -13.30 -21.18
CA MET A 5 2.45 -12.05 -21.49
C MET A 5 1.64 -11.24 -22.49
N VAL A 6 1.75 -9.92 -22.45
CA VAL A 6 1.04 -9.02 -23.36
C VAL A 6 2.05 -8.25 -24.17
N ALA A 7 1.96 -8.38 -25.50
CA ALA A 7 2.78 -7.65 -26.47
C ALA A 7 1.93 -6.60 -27.20
N ARG A 8 2.58 -5.53 -27.68
CA ARG A 8 1.92 -4.48 -28.47
C ARG A 8 2.06 -4.68 -29.97
N THR A 9 3.05 -5.48 -30.37
CA THR A 9 3.35 -5.79 -31.77
C THR A 9 3.73 -7.24 -31.91
N GLU A 10 3.63 -7.80 -33.12
CA GLU A 10 4.09 -9.16 -33.44
C GLU A 10 5.60 -9.32 -33.15
N GLU A 11 6.43 -8.32 -33.48
CA GLU A 11 7.88 -8.33 -33.20
C GLU A 11 8.19 -8.41 -31.72
N GLU A 12 7.37 -7.76 -30.90
CA GLU A 12 7.50 -7.78 -29.42
C GLU A 12 7.04 -9.14 -28.86
N ALA A 13 6.03 -9.76 -29.48
CA ALA A 13 5.56 -11.10 -29.13
C ALA A 13 6.62 -12.16 -29.45
N ASP A 14 7.19 -12.13 -30.65
CA ASP A 14 8.26 -13.04 -31.05
C ASP A 14 9.47 -12.94 -30.12
N ALA A 15 9.86 -11.71 -29.73
CA ALA A 15 10.96 -11.47 -28.79
C ALA A 15 10.67 -11.98 -27.36
N ILE A 16 9.41 -11.95 -26.94
CA ILE A 16 8.97 -12.52 -25.66
C ILE A 16 9.05 -14.05 -25.73
N GLU A 17 8.50 -14.67 -26.76
CA GLU A 17 8.51 -16.13 -26.94
C GLU A 17 9.94 -16.68 -27.01
N GLU A 18 10.85 -16.00 -27.72
CA GLU A 18 12.28 -16.38 -27.79
C GLU A 18 13.02 -16.24 -26.44
N SER A 19 12.50 -15.48 -25.48
CA SER A 19 13.12 -15.26 -24.18
C SER A 19 12.89 -16.39 -23.17
N PHE A 20 11.99 -17.32 -23.45
CA PHE A 20 11.65 -18.44 -22.60
C PHE A 20 12.38 -19.72 -23.01
N GLU A 21 12.75 -20.55 -22.04
CA GLU A 21 13.42 -21.82 -22.29
C GLU A 21 12.45 -22.89 -22.85
N ASP A 22 12.98 -23.80 -23.66
CA ASP A 22 12.22 -24.92 -24.21
C ASP A 22 11.55 -25.74 -23.09
N GLY A 23 10.21 -25.67 -23.05
CA GLY A 23 9.36 -26.39 -22.10
C GLY A 23 8.59 -25.53 -21.11
N GLU A 24 8.77 -24.22 -21.09
CA GLU A 24 7.91 -23.29 -20.39
C GLU A 24 6.67 -22.97 -21.25
N ALA A 25 5.48 -23.11 -20.67
CA ALA A 25 4.24 -22.73 -21.36
C ALA A 25 4.04 -21.21 -21.25
N VAL A 26 4.16 -20.52 -22.38
CA VAL A 26 3.93 -19.07 -22.49
C VAL A 26 2.80 -18.84 -23.49
N GLU A 27 1.84 -18.03 -23.11
CA GLU A 27 0.82 -17.52 -24.00
C GLU A 27 1.04 -16.02 -24.20
N VAL A 28 1.32 -15.58 -25.42
CA VAL A 28 1.53 -14.18 -25.76
C VAL A 28 0.32 -13.64 -26.49
N ILE A 29 -0.30 -12.59 -25.94
CA ILE A 29 -1.46 -11.93 -26.53
C ILE A 29 -1.00 -10.62 -27.16
N VAL A 30 -1.11 -10.53 -28.48
CA VAL A 30 -0.80 -9.31 -29.24
C VAL A 30 -2.04 -8.41 -29.28
N THR A 31 -1.88 -7.14 -28.88
CA THR A 31 -2.97 -6.17 -28.88
C THR A 31 -2.49 -4.78 -29.30
N ASP A 32 -3.34 -4.04 -30.00
CA ASP A 32 -3.13 -2.65 -30.43
C ASP A 32 -3.28 -1.61 -29.30
N GLY A 33 -3.01 -2.03 -28.05
CA GLY A 33 -3.13 -1.21 -26.84
C GLY A 33 -4.43 -1.42 -26.06
N LYS A 34 -5.27 -2.38 -26.48
CA LYS A 34 -6.45 -2.84 -25.72
C LYS A 34 -6.39 -4.35 -25.60
N VAL A 35 -6.28 -4.82 -24.37
CA VAL A 35 -6.43 -6.24 -24.08
C VAL A 35 -7.92 -6.51 -23.86
N ASP A 36 -8.52 -7.42 -24.63
CA ASP A 36 -9.84 -7.95 -24.27
C ASP A 36 -9.63 -8.90 -23.10
N VAL A 37 -9.92 -8.39 -21.92
CA VAL A 37 -9.71 -9.12 -20.66
C VAL A 37 -10.56 -10.39 -20.62
N ARG A 38 -11.56 -10.56 -21.51
CA ARG A 38 -12.36 -11.79 -21.58
C ARG A 38 -11.57 -13.02 -22.02
N ASP A 39 -10.53 -12.83 -22.81
CA ASP A 39 -9.65 -13.90 -23.27
C ASP A 39 -8.54 -14.22 -22.23
N LEU A 40 -8.30 -13.31 -21.28
CA LEU A 40 -7.31 -13.42 -20.20
C LEU A 40 -7.87 -14.01 -18.89
N VAL A 41 -9.16 -14.27 -18.83
CA VAL A 41 -9.81 -14.60 -17.58
C VAL A 41 -9.79 -16.11 -17.28
N GLU A 42 -8.62 -16.63 -17.16
CA GLU A 42 -8.32 -17.59 -16.10
C GLU A 42 -7.84 -16.77 -14.88
N ASP A 43 -8.26 -17.12 -13.68
CA ASP A 43 -8.01 -16.42 -12.41
C ASP A 43 -6.55 -15.97 -12.21
N GLU A 44 -5.60 -16.69 -12.80
CA GLU A 44 -4.16 -16.50 -12.68
C GLU A 44 -3.64 -15.28 -13.47
N ALA A 45 -4.23 -14.95 -14.62
CA ALA A 45 -3.79 -13.83 -15.44
C ALA A 45 -4.08 -12.47 -14.79
N LEU A 46 -5.21 -12.32 -14.09
CA LEU A 46 -5.51 -11.10 -13.33
C LEU A 46 -4.54 -10.91 -12.17
N LEU A 47 -4.08 -11.99 -11.55
CA LEU A 47 -3.11 -11.95 -10.44
C LEU A 47 -1.71 -11.53 -10.90
N ALA A 48 -1.37 -11.72 -12.18
CA ALA A 48 -0.09 -11.29 -12.74
C ALA A 48 -0.02 -9.76 -12.97
N LEU A 49 -1.16 -9.05 -12.97
CA LEU A 49 -1.19 -7.60 -13.17
C LEU A 49 -0.63 -6.85 -11.95
N PRO A 50 0.26 -5.87 -12.15
CA PRO A 50 0.79 -5.06 -11.05
C PRO A 50 -0.33 -4.36 -10.28
N GLY A 51 -0.37 -4.59 -8.95
CA GLY A 51 -1.38 -4.00 -8.06
C GLY A 51 -2.70 -4.76 -7.97
N VAL A 52 -2.87 -5.85 -8.68
CA VAL A 52 -4.02 -6.74 -8.57
C VAL A 52 -3.70 -7.88 -7.59
N GLY A 53 -4.44 -7.97 -6.49
CA GLY A 53 -4.36 -9.07 -5.54
C GLY A 53 -5.58 -9.99 -5.67
N GLU A 54 -5.57 -11.14 -4.95
CA GLU A 54 -6.64 -12.15 -4.96
C GLU A 54 -8.07 -11.56 -4.88
N TYR A 55 -8.27 -10.58 -4.01
CA TYR A 55 -9.57 -9.91 -3.87
C TYR A 55 -9.97 -9.15 -5.14
N THR A 56 -9.05 -8.35 -5.70
CA THR A 56 -9.34 -7.54 -6.88
C THR A 56 -9.55 -8.45 -8.10
N ALA A 57 -8.72 -9.49 -8.24
CA ALA A 57 -8.87 -10.50 -9.29
C ALA A 57 -10.24 -11.17 -9.20
N GLY A 58 -10.63 -11.71 -8.04
CA GLY A 58 -11.92 -12.34 -7.83
C GLY A 58 -13.11 -11.40 -8.04
N ALA A 59 -13.00 -10.13 -7.63
CA ALA A 59 -14.06 -9.12 -7.87
C ALA A 59 -14.23 -8.83 -9.35
N VAL A 60 -13.13 -8.58 -10.07
CA VAL A 60 -13.17 -8.33 -11.53
C VAL A 60 -13.69 -9.55 -12.28
N ALA A 61 -13.18 -10.74 -11.97
CA ALA A 61 -13.59 -11.99 -12.60
C ALA A 61 -15.08 -12.29 -12.41
N SER A 62 -15.59 -12.15 -11.19
CA SER A 62 -16.99 -12.48 -10.90
C SER A 62 -17.98 -11.40 -11.35
N ILE A 63 -17.67 -10.12 -11.10
CA ILE A 63 -18.59 -9.00 -11.40
C ILE A 63 -18.54 -8.62 -12.88
N GLY A 64 -17.32 -8.56 -13.44
CA GLY A 64 -17.10 -8.14 -14.82
C GLY A 64 -17.31 -9.25 -15.85
N PHE A 65 -16.95 -10.49 -15.50
CA PHE A 65 -16.92 -11.62 -16.44
C PHE A 65 -17.85 -12.77 -16.06
N GLY A 66 -18.51 -12.71 -14.91
CA GLY A 66 -19.44 -13.75 -14.48
C GLY A 66 -18.78 -15.08 -14.11
N LEU A 67 -17.48 -15.07 -13.79
CA LEU A 67 -16.79 -16.27 -13.35
C LEU A 67 -17.16 -16.63 -11.92
N CYS A 68 -17.34 -17.93 -11.66
CA CYS A 68 -17.72 -18.45 -10.36
C CYS A 68 -16.53 -18.50 -9.40
N VAL A 69 -15.98 -17.35 -9.05
CA VAL A 69 -14.86 -17.16 -8.13
C VAL A 69 -15.22 -16.20 -7.00
N PRO A 70 -14.75 -16.45 -5.76
CA PRO A 70 -15.06 -15.60 -4.63
C PRO A 70 -14.15 -14.37 -4.56
N ALA A 71 -14.71 -13.25 -4.11
CA ALA A 71 -13.96 -12.02 -3.83
C ALA A 71 -13.91 -11.78 -2.30
N VAL A 72 -12.88 -12.28 -1.63
CA VAL A 72 -12.79 -12.26 -0.17
C VAL A 72 -11.90 -11.11 0.31
N ASP A 73 -12.53 -10.05 0.80
CA ASP A 73 -11.87 -8.90 1.46
C ASP A 73 -12.03 -8.94 3.00
N GLY A 74 -11.59 -7.89 3.67
CA GLY A 74 -11.76 -7.74 5.11
C GLY A 74 -13.23 -7.63 5.55
N ASN A 75 -14.13 -7.18 4.70
CA ASN A 75 -15.57 -7.13 4.97
C ASN A 75 -16.17 -8.52 4.93
N VAL A 76 -15.86 -9.27 3.87
CA VAL A 76 -16.29 -10.65 3.71
C VAL A 76 -15.76 -11.54 4.83
N MET A 77 -14.47 -11.40 5.19
CA MET A 77 -13.88 -12.10 6.34
C MET A 77 -14.62 -11.81 7.65
N ARG A 78 -15.04 -10.57 7.88
CA ARG A 78 -15.82 -10.18 9.07
C ARG A 78 -17.22 -10.80 9.05
N VAL A 79 -17.90 -10.73 7.92
CA VAL A 79 -19.21 -11.35 7.74
C VAL A 79 -19.12 -12.85 8.00
N ALA A 80 -18.16 -13.54 7.40
CA ALA A 80 -17.93 -14.96 7.58
C ALA A 80 -17.64 -15.33 9.05
N ALA A 81 -16.76 -14.56 9.73
CA ALA A 81 -16.46 -14.80 11.14
C ALA A 81 -17.70 -14.70 12.02
N ARG A 82 -18.58 -13.74 11.77
CA ARG A 82 -19.83 -13.57 12.52
C ARG A 82 -20.89 -14.63 12.17
N LEU A 83 -21.05 -14.95 10.88
CA LEU A 83 -21.99 -16.00 10.45
C LEU A 83 -21.65 -17.35 11.09
N ASN A 84 -20.37 -17.71 11.14
CA ASN A 84 -19.91 -18.99 11.65
C ASN A 84 -19.55 -18.98 13.14
N ASP A 85 -19.69 -17.85 13.84
CA ASP A 85 -19.25 -17.68 15.24
C ASP A 85 -17.76 -18.04 15.45
N ASP A 86 -16.90 -17.63 14.52
CA ASP A 86 -15.51 -18.04 14.42
C ASP A 86 -14.58 -17.04 15.09
N PHE A 87 -13.92 -17.47 16.16
CA PHE A 87 -12.96 -16.67 16.94
C PHE A 87 -11.52 -16.75 16.42
N THR A 88 -11.27 -17.45 15.32
CA THR A 88 -9.95 -17.43 14.68
C THR A 88 -9.64 -16.03 14.18
N PRO A 89 -8.46 -15.48 14.47
CA PRO A 89 -8.11 -14.14 14.00
C PRO A 89 -8.22 -14.02 12.46
N ILE A 90 -8.96 -13.02 11.98
CA ILE A 90 -9.15 -12.82 10.52
C ILE A 90 -7.86 -12.48 9.76
N THR A 91 -6.77 -12.20 10.48
CA THR A 91 -5.42 -12.01 9.91
C THR A 91 -4.65 -13.32 9.76
N ASP A 92 -5.21 -14.46 10.19
CA ASP A 92 -4.60 -15.76 10.01
C ASP A 92 -4.77 -16.22 8.56
N ALA A 93 -3.64 -16.58 7.91
CA ALA A 93 -3.64 -16.99 6.49
C ALA A 93 -4.42 -18.29 6.25
N LYS A 94 -4.42 -19.24 7.22
CA LYS A 94 -5.20 -20.47 7.13
C LYS A 94 -6.69 -20.18 7.21
N GLN A 95 -7.08 -19.23 8.06
CA GLN A 95 -8.45 -18.76 8.16
C GLN A 95 -8.92 -18.14 6.84
N LYS A 96 -8.10 -17.25 6.23
CA LYS A 96 -8.41 -16.67 4.94
C LYS A 96 -8.62 -17.75 3.88
N LYS A 97 -7.67 -18.70 3.77
CA LYS A 97 -7.75 -19.80 2.80
C LYS A 97 -9.03 -20.67 3.01
N ARG A 98 -9.37 -20.98 4.27
CA ARG A 98 -10.59 -21.73 4.60
C ARG A 98 -11.85 -20.97 4.19
N THR A 99 -11.91 -19.68 4.50
CA THR A 99 -13.05 -18.81 4.13
C THR A 99 -13.18 -18.70 2.61
N THR A 100 -12.07 -18.48 1.90
CA THR A 100 -12.07 -18.44 0.43
C THR A 100 -12.57 -19.75 -0.16
N GLY A 101 -12.06 -20.90 0.31
CA GLY A 101 -12.52 -22.23 -0.14
C GLY A 101 -14.01 -22.44 0.09
N HIS A 102 -14.52 -22.07 1.27
CA HIS A 102 -15.95 -22.17 1.57
C HIS A 102 -16.80 -21.28 0.63
N PHE A 103 -16.39 -20.05 0.37
CA PHE A 103 -17.11 -19.17 -0.56
C PHE A 103 -17.01 -19.66 -2.00
N SER A 104 -15.90 -20.29 -2.43
CA SER A 104 -15.81 -20.94 -3.74
C SER A 104 -16.88 -22.02 -3.93
N GLU A 105 -17.16 -22.81 -2.88
CA GLU A 105 -18.15 -23.89 -2.92
C GLU A 105 -19.60 -23.39 -2.98
N ILE A 106 -19.90 -22.23 -2.40
CA ILE A 106 -21.26 -21.71 -2.28
C ILE A 106 -21.58 -20.53 -3.21
N THR A 107 -20.60 -20.03 -3.97
CA THR A 107 -20.83 -19.00 -4.97
C THR A 107 -21.72 -19.55 -6.08
N PRO A 108 -22.88 -18.95 -6.38
CA PRO A 108 -23.79 -19.47 -7.39
C PRO A 108 -23.23 -19.24 -8.80
N GLU A 109 -23.34 -20.26 -9.66
CA GLU A 109 -22.83 -20.22 -11.02
C GLU A 109 -23.56 -19.20 -11.93
N ASP A 110 -24.85 -18.99 -11.67
CA ASP A 110 -25.69 -18.09 -12.48
C ASP A 110 -25.53 -16.61 -12.14
N ARG A 111 -25.12 -16.29 -10.90
CA ARG A 111 -25.01 -14.90 -10.42
C ARG A 111 -23.79 -14.67 -9.47
N PRO A 112 -22.58 -15.03 -9.86
CA PRO A 112 -21.43 -14.95 -8.95
C PRO A 112 -21.08 -13.50 -8.57
N GLY A 113 -21.21 -12.56 -9.50
CA GLY A 113 -20.95 -11.14 -9.27
C GLY A 113 -21.93 -10.54 -8.26
N ASP A 114 -23.21 -10.84 -8.37
CA ASP A 114 -24.23 -10.35 -7.41
C ASP A 114 -23.99 -10.92 -6.01
N PHE A 115 -23.58 -12.19 -5.93
CA PHE A 115 -23.27 -12.83 -4.66
C PHE A 115 -22.10 -12.12 -3.97
N ASN A 116 -20.99 -11.91 -4.68
CA ASN A 116 -19.82 -11.20 -4.16
C ASN A 116 -20.16 -9.76 -3.75
N GLN A 117 -20.89 -9.02 -4.58
CA GLN A 117 -21.33 -7.66 -4.26
C GLN A 117 -22.21 -7.64 -3.01
N SER A 118 -23.18 -8.57 -2.89
CA SER A 118 -24.06 -8.63 -1.73
C SER A 118 -23.30 -8.85 -0.42
N LEU A 119 -22.25 -9.66 -0.42
CA LEU A 119 -21.39 -9.86 0.74
C LEU A 119 -20.58 -8.61 1.10
N MET A 120 -20.04 -7.92 0.10
CA MET A 120 -19.30 -6.67 0.29
C MET A 120 -20.21 -5.58 0.87
N GLU A 121 -21.40 -5.41 0.29
CA GLU A 121 -22.37 -4.41 0.75
C GLU A 121 -22.94 -4.74 2.13
N LEU A 122 -23.24 -6.01 2.39
CA LEU A 122 -23.63 -6.45 3.73
C LEU A 122 -22.58 -6.05 4.77
N GLY A 123 -21.30 -6.28 4.45
CA GLY A 123 -20.18 -5.86 5.29
C GLY A 123 -20.08 -4.34 5.43
N ALA A 124 -20.28 -3.58 4.36
CA ALA A 124 -20.13 -2.13 4.37
C ALA A 124 -21.28 -1.39 5.05
N THR A 125 -22.52 -1.89 4.92
CA THR A 125 -23.73 -1.13 5.31
C THR A 125 -24.44 -1.67 6.54
N VAL A 126 -24.38 -2.96 6.80
CA VAL A 126 -25.14 -3.65 7.87
C VAL A 126 -24.21 -4.27 8.91
N CYS A 127 -23.31 -5.16 8.46
CA CYS A 127 -22.40 -5.88 9.33
C CYS A 127 -21.13 -5.04 9.61
N LEU A 128 -21.30 -3.89 10.28
CA LEU A 128 -20.29 -2.83 10.41
C LEU A 128 -19.01 -3.28 11.16
N PRO A 129 -17.83 -2.70 10.84
CA PRO A 129 -16.56 -3.10 11.41
C PRO A 129 -16.31 -2.57 12.83
N ASN A 130 -16.92 -1.46 13.19
CA ASN A 130 -16.72 -0.78 14.46
C ASN A 130 -18.06 -0.55 15.15
N GLY A 131 -18.13 -0.87 16.45
CA GLY A 131 -19.37 -0.78 17.23
C GLY A 131 -20.36 -1.92 16.92
N ALA A 132 -21.61 -1.74 17.37
CA ALA A 132 -22.65 -2.73 17.17
C ALA A 132 -23.07 -2.84 15.70
N PRO A 133 -23.06 -4.04 15.11
CA PRO A 133 -23.61 -4.25 13.78
C PRO A 133 -25.12 -4.08 13.78
N ARG A 134 -25.68 -3.72 12.63
CA ARG A 134 -27.14 -3.49 12.47
C ARG A 134 -27.88 -4.81 12.28
N CYS A 135 -27.79 -5.72 13.24
CA CYS A 135 -28.34 -7.07 13.15
C CYS A 135 -29.86 -7.08 12.92
N GLY A 136 -30.60 -6.13 13.51
CA GLY A 136 -32.05 -6.04 13.34
C GLY A 136 -32.53 -5.77 11.90
N SER A 137 -31.64 -5.26 11.02
CA SER A 137 -31.92 -5.06 9.59
C SER A 137 -31.15 -6.04 8.68
N CYS A 138 -30.48 -7.03 9.26
CA CYS A 138 -29.65 -7.96 8.50
C CYS A 138 -30.51 -9.03 7.81
N PRO A 139 -30.45 -9.16 6.47
CA PRO A 139 -31.27 -10.14 5.74
C PRO A 139 -30.89 -11.59 6.06
N VAL A 140 -29.66 -11.83 6.52
CA VAL A 140 -29.15 -13.16 6.89
C VAL A 140 -29.03 -13.36 8.41
N GLN A 141 -29.71 -12.55 9.22
CA GLN A 141 -29.69 -12.63 10.69
C GLN A 141 -30.02 -14.03 11.21
N HIS A 142 -31.02 -14.66 10.59
CA HIS A 142 -31.49 -16.01 10.97
C HIS A 142 -30.46 -17.13 10.76
N LEU A 143 -29.43 -16.88 9.95
CA LEU A 143 -28.31 -17.82 9.72
C LEU A 143 -27.07 -17.49 10.57
N CYS A 144 -27.09 -16.35 11.29
CA CYS A 144 -25.90 -15.82 11.94
C CYS A 144 -25.69 -16.41 13.34
N LEU A 145 -24.78 -17.35 13.49
CA LEU A 145 -24.44 -17.95 14.78
C LEU A 145 -23.90 -16.93 15.78
N GLY A 146 -23.04 -16.00 15.33
CA GLY A 146 -22.53 -14.92 16.19
C GLY A 146 -23.61 -13.99 16.74
N TYR A 147 -24.70 -13.80 15.98
CA TYR A 147 -25.88 -13.08 16.50
C TYR A 147 -26.64 -13.90 17.55
N HIS A 148 -26.92 -15.16 17.25
CA HIS A 148 -27.66 -16.03 18.15
C HIS A 148 -26.94 -16.32 19.48
N HIS A 149 -25.60 -16.34 19.44
CA HIS A 149 -24.77 -16.51 20.63
C HIS A 149 -24.40 -15.21 21.34
N GLY A 150 -24.79 -14.04 20.81
CA GLY A 150 -24.47 -12.75 21.38
C GLY A 150 -23.04 -12.25 21.13
N HIS A 151 -22.33 -12.86 20.18
CA HIS A 151 -20.92 -12.58 19.89
C HIS A 151 -20.70 -11.59 18.71
N ALA A 152 -21.78 -11.12 18.07
CA ALA A 152 -21.67 -10.30 16.87
C ALA A 152 -20.85 -8.99 17.06
N GLU A 153 -20.83 -8.43 18.26
CA GLU A 153 -20.07 -7.20 18.57
C GLU A 153 -18.58 -7.47 18.80
N ILE A 154 -18.23 -8.62 19.38
CA ILE A 154 -16.84 -8.98 19.69
C ILE A 154 -16.10 -9.64 18.53
N LEU A 155 -16.85 -10.13 17.53
CA LEU A 155 -16.31 -10.68 16.29
C LEU A 155 -16.19 -9.60 15.20
N PRO A 156 -15.20 -9.65 14.33
CA PRO A 156 -14.14 -10.68 14.24
C PRO A 156 -13.00 -10.44 15.23
N VAL A 157 -12.33 -11.50 15.63
CA VAL A 157 -11.09 -11.39 16.39
C VAL A 157 -9.98 -10.88 15.48
N ARG A 158 -9.21 -9.93 15.98
CA ARG A 158 -8.01 -9.41 15.31
C ARG A 158 -6.79 -9.79 16.13
N ALA A 159 -5.76 -10.29 15.49
CA ALA A 159 -4.48 -10.47 16.17
C ALA A 159 -3.99 -9.13 16.74
N ALA A 160 -3.36 -9.19 17.89
CA ALA A 160 -2.72 -8.01 18.48
C ALA A 160 -1.76 -7.38 17.45
N LYS A 161 -1.87 -6.08 17.24
CA LYS A 161 -0.97 -5.36 16.34
C LYS A 161 0.46 -5.52 16.87
N ARG A 162 1.36 -6.01 16.01
CA ARG A 162 2.79 -5.99 16.35
C ARG A 162 3.20 -4.55 16.62
N ALA A 163 4.03 -4.35 17.65
CA ALA A 163 4.61 -3.04 17.92
C ALA A 163 5.36 -2.57 16.66
N ARG A 164 5.15 -1.31 16.30
CA ARG A 164 5.90 -0.72 15.18
C ARG A 164 7.35 -0.58 15.57
N ARG A 165 8.25 -0.78 14.61
CA ARG A 165 9.66 -0.44 14.76
C ARG A 165 9.77 1.08 14.81
N ILE A 166 10.36 1.61 15.89
CA ILE A 166 10.65 3.04 16.00
C ILE A 166 12.00 3.29 15.34
N GLU A 167 12.04 4.25 14.42
CA GLU A 167 13.26 4.75 13.80
C GLU A 167 13.43 6.22 14.14
N GLU A 168 14.55 6.53 14.78
CA GLU A 168 14.94 7.93 14.98
C GLU A 168 15.64 8.45 13.73
N ARG A 169 15.31 9.68 13.35
CA ARG A 169 15.90 10.36 12.18
C ARG A 169 16.16 11.83 12.49
N THR A 170 17.21 12.35 11.90
CA THR A 170 17.50 13.78 11.89
C THR A 170 17.31 14.32 10.48
N VAL A 171 16.26 15.13 10.29
CA VAL A 171 15.87 15.71 9.00
C VAL A 171 16.56 17.05 8.83
N LEU A 172 17.09 17.31 7.64
CA LEU A 172 17.80 18.54 7.31
C LEU A 172 17.03 19.32 6.25
N LEU A 173 16.57 20.52 6.61
CA LEU A 173 16.10 21.52 5.66
C LEU A 173 17.31 22.32 5.20
N VAL A 174 17.97 21.85 4.14
CA VAL A 174 19.20 22.46 3.61
C VAL A 174 18.82 23.62 2.70
N ARG A 175 19.35 24.80 2.97
CA ARG A 175 19.16 26.01 2.15
C ARG A 175 20.49 26.51 1.59
N CYS A 176 20.44 27.00 0.35
CA CYS A 176 21.51 27.78 -0.24
C CYS A 176 20.87 28.96 -1.02
N GLY A 177 21.02 30.18 -0.50
CA GLY A 177 20.21 31.30 -0.94
C GLY A 177 18.72 31.06 -0.69
N GLU A 178 17.91 31.18 -1.74
CA GLU A 178 16.47 30.97 -1.68
C GLU A 178 16.04 29.53 -2.02
N GLU A 179 16.99 28.68 -2.39
CA GLU A 179 16.69 27.30 -2.81
C GLU A 179 16.85 26.30 -1.67
N VAL A 180 16.14 25.18 -1.82
CA VAL A 180 16.10 24.07 -0.87
C VAL A 180 16.68 22.84 -1.51
N GLY A 181 17.59 22.17 -0.80
CA GLY A 181 18.22 20.92 -1.21
C GLY A 181 17.34 19.72 -0.92
N ILE A 182 17.09 18.92 -1.93
CA ILE A 182 16.37 17.66 -1.86
C ILE A 182 17.20 16.53 -2.45
N CYS A 183 16.89 15.27 -2.10
CA CYS A 183 17.54 14.12 -2.68
C CYS A 183 16.54 13.01 -3.00
N ARG A 184 16.93 12.04 -3.81
CA ARG A 184 16.10 10.85 -4.08
C ARG A 184 16.43 9.73 -3.13
N ARG A 185 15.39 9.10 -2.63
CA ARG A 185 15.52 7.86 -1.84
C ARG A 185 16.02 6.71 -2.73
N PRO A 186 16.66 5.70 -2.10
CA PRO A 186 17.02 4.47 -2.80
C PRO A 186 15.83 3.84 -3.53
N LYS A 187 16.09 3.08 -4.58
CA LYS A 187 15.04 2.41 -5.38
C LYS A 187 14.33 1.28 -4.62
N THR A 188 14.77 0.93 -3.42
CA THR A 188 14.21 -0.13 -2.57
C THR A 188 13.92 0.39 -1.16
N GLY A 189 13.00 -0.26 -0.45
CA GLY A 189 12.64 0.09 0.93
C GLY A 189 11.48 1.08 1.03
N LEU A 190 11.32 1.66 2.22
CA LEU A 190 10.21 2.56 2.53
C LEU A 190 10.30 3.85 1.70
N LEU A 191 9.20 4.23 1.03
CA LEU A 191 9.12 5.40 0.16
C LEU A 191 10.16 5.38 -0.99
N ALA A 192 10.44 4.20 -1.54
CA ALA A 192 11.44 3.98 -2.57
C ALA A 192 11.31 4.93 -3.78
N GLY A 193 12.41 5.53 -4.20
CA GLY A 193 12.50 6.39 -5.37
C GLY A 193 11.80 7.75 -5.28
N LEU A 194 11.12 8.06 -4.16
CA LEU A 194 10.51 9.39 -3.95
C LEU A 194 11.57 10.42 -3.57
N TRP A 195 11.22 11.69 -3.75
CA TRP A 195 12.01 12.80 -3.26
C TRP A 195 11.87 12.95 -1.75
N GLU A 196 12.96 13.35 -1.08
CA GLU A 196 12.96 13.61 0.36
C GLU A 196 13.84 14.81 0.73
N LEU A 197 13.62 15.35 1.94
CA LEU A 197 14.60 16.19 2.59
C LEU A 197 15.77 15.29 3.05
N PRO A 198 17.03 15.71 2.88
CA PRO A 198 18.19 14.97 3.39
C PRO A 198 17.99 14.58 4.84
N SER A 199 18.32 13.35 5.19
CA SER A 199 18.14 12.86 6.55
C SER A 199 19.28 11.93 6.97
N LEU A 200 19.60 11.96 8.26
CA LEU A 200 20.55 11.06 8.91
C LEU A 200 19.77 10.06 9.76
N GLU A 201 20.28 8.84 9.83
CA GLU A 201 19.77 7.85 10.79
C GLU A 201 20.17 8.24 12.21
N GLY A 202 19.24 8.03 13.15
CA GLY A 202 19.42 8.39 14.54
C GLY A 202 19.15 9.86 14.84
N LYS A 203 19.27 10.17 16.14
CA LYS A 203 19.15 11.53 16.65
C LYS A 203 20.54 12.16 16.75
N THR A 204 20.79 13.18 15.95
CA THR A 204 22.07 13.91 15.90
C THR A 204 21.90 15.26 16.57
N GLY A 205 22.84 15.66 17.42
CA GLY A 205 22.89 16.98 18.03
C GLY A 205 23.47 18.05 17.10
N ALA A 206 23.26 19.34 17.45
CA ALA A 206 23.69 20.45 16.59
C ALA A 206 25.21 20.49 16.36
N ASP A 207 26.00 20.26 17.42
CA ASP A 207 27.48 20.27 17.33
C ASP A 207 28.01 19.11 16.50
N GLU A 208 27.45 17.93 16.70
CA GLU A 208 27.77 16.73 15.91
C GLU A 208 27.39 16.93 14.43
N LEU A 209 26.20 17.47 14.17
CA LEU A 209 25.76 17.77 12.81
C LEU A 209 26.69 18.77 12.11
N ARG A 210 27.07 19.83 12.82
CA ARG A 210 28.01 20.84 12.30
C ARG A 210 29.36 20.19 11.97
N ALA A 211 29.89 19.36 12.84
CA ALA A 211 31.14 18.65 12.62
C ALA A 211 31.07 17.71 11.38
N ARG A 212 29.98 16.96 11.24
CA ARG A 212 29.74 16.07 10.10
C ARG A 212 29.67 16.85 8.78
N LEU A 213 28.89 17.95 8.75
CA LEU A 213 28.78 18.79 7.55
C LEU A 213 30.13 19.41 7.15
N SER A 214 30.90 19.91 8.13
CA SER A 214 32.24 20.45 7.89
C SER A 214 33.21 19.38 7.37
N ALA A 215 33.15 18.15 7.89
CA ALA A 215 33.96 17.04 7.39
C ALA A 215 33.62 16.65 5.95
N CYS A 216 32.39 16.88 5.50
CA CYS A 216 31.96 16.74 4.09
C CYS A 216 32.30 17.97 3.23
N GLY A 217 33.04 18.95 3.75
CA GLY A 217 33.42 20.17 3.00
C GLY A 217 32.31 21.23 2.93
N CYS A 218 31.20 21.05 3.63
CA CYS A 218 30.10 22.03 3.61
C CYS A 218 30.42 23.23 4.52
N GLN A 219 30.34 24.44 3.98
CA GLN A 219 30.45 25.67 4.75
C GLN A 219 29.10 26.06 5.34
N VAL A 220 28.91 25.77 6.64
CA VAL A 220 27.66 26.04 7.35
C VAL A 220 27.65 27.48 7.88
N GLU A 221 26.81 28.31 7.31
CA GLU A 221 26.59 29.68 7.74
C GLU A 221 25.65 29.77 8.96
N LYS A 222 24.57 29.01 8.91
CA LYS A 222 23.54 29.01 9.94
C LYS A 222 23.04 27.60 10.22
N LEU A 223 22.80 27.30 11.48
CA LEU A 223 22.20 26.03 11.93
C LEU A 223 21.16 26.33 12.99
N LEU A 224 19.89 26.03 12.71
CA LEU A 224 18.79 26.23 13.64
C LEU A 224 18.08 24.92 13.89
N SER A 225 17.75 24.64 15.15
CA SER A 225 16.88 23.51 15.49
C SER A 225 15.45 23.77 15.07
N LEU A 226 14.83 22.81 14.42
CA LEU A 226 13.41 22.81 14.10
C LEU A 226 12.63 21.94 15.10
N ARG A 227 11.33 22.19 15.18
CA ARG A 227 10.44 21.36 15.97
C ARG A 227 10.46 19.92 15.48
N GLY A 228 10.66 18.95 16.36
CA GLY A 228 10.57 17.53 16.03
C GLY A 228 9.18 17.13 15.57
N ALA A 229 9.12 16.09 14.74
CA ALA A 229 7.89 15.53 14.22
C ALA A 229 7.86 14.00 14.36
N LYS A 230 6.66 13.44 14.31
CA LYS A 230 6.43 12.01 14.32
C LYS A 230 5.59 11.65 13.09
N HIS A 231 5.99 10.60 12.39
CA HIS A 231 5.18 10.05 11.30
C HIS A 231 5.03 8.54 11.45
N VAL A 232 3.81 8.05 11.22
CA VAL A 232 3.44 6.65 11.44
C VAL A 232 3.12 5.99 10.11
N PHE A 233 3.91 4.98 9.77
CA PHE A 233 3.66 4.06 8.66
C PHE A 233 3.04 2.75 9.18
N THR A 234 2.71 1.84 8.29
CA THR A 234 2.09 0.57 8.67
C THR A 234 2.94 -0.25 9.65
N HIS A 235 4.26 -0.35 9.43
CA HIS A 235 5.16 -1.19 10.20
C HIS A 235 6.28 -0.44 10.91
N VAL A 236 6.45 0.85 10.61
CA VAL A 236 7.52 1.72 11.11
C VAL A 236 6.93 3.03 11.59
N GLU A 237 7.53 3.60 12.59
CA GLU A 237 7.21 4.91 13.13
C GLU A 237 8.50 5.75 13.17
N TRP A 238 8.51 6.87 12.46
CA TRP A 238 9.63 7.79 12.49
C TRP A 238 9.46 8.82 13.58
N HIS A 239 10.46 8.89 14.46
CA HIS A 239 10.64 9.98 15.41
C HIS A 239 11.73 10.90 14.86
N MET A 240 11.35 12.08 14.43
CA MET A 240 12.23 12.97 13.68
C MET A 240 12.59 14.21 14.50
N SER A 241 13.88 14.49 14.63
CA SER A 241 14.41 15.81 14.94
C SER A 241 14.70 16.53 13.64
N GLY A 242 14.73 17.88 13.64
CA GLY A 242 15.00 18.63 12.43
C GLY A 242 15.97 19.77 12.67
N PHE A 243 16.71 20.11 11.61
CA PHE A 243 17.55 21.29 11.55
C PHE A 243 17.35 22.02 10.22
N GLU A 244 17.24 23.33 10.28
CA GLU A 244 17.46 24.20 9.13
C GLU A 244 18.95 24.49 9.05
N VAL A 245 19.53 24.22 7.88
CA VAL A 245 20.96 24.35 7.61
C VAL A 245 21.13 25.30 6.44
N THR A 246 21.70 26.49 6.66
CA THR A 246 22.09 27.40 5.58
C THR A 246 23.53 27.16 5.20
N LEU A 247 23.77 26.89 3.93
CA LEU A 247 25.09 26.66 3.34
C LEU A 247 25.49 27.82 2.43
N ALA A 248 26.79 28.16 2.43
CA ALA A 248 27.34 29.16 1.52
C ALA A 248 27.34 28.71 0.05
N GLU A 249 27.51 27.41 -0.17
CA GLU A 249 27.60 26.79 -1.49
C GLU A 249 26.76 25.52 -1.56
N LYS A 250 26.34 25.16 -2.78
CA LYS A 250 25.54 23.94 -3.03
C LYS A 250 26.47 22.72 -3.03
N PRO A 251 26.33 21.78 -2.08
CA PRO A 251 27.10 20.55 -2.11
C PRO A 251 26.66 19.62 -3.24
N GLU A 252 27.54 18.77 -3.70
CA GLU A 252 27.23 17.69 -4.61
C GLU A 252 26.25 16.68 -3.98
N GLY A 253 25.46 16.00 -4.81
CA GLY A 253 24.51 14.95 -4.37
C GLY A 253 23.14 15.47 -3.93
N LEU A 254 22.92 16.79 -3.86
CA LEU A 254 21.59 17.39 -3.65
C LEU A 254 21.10 18.10 -4.90
N THR A 255 19.80 18.05 -5.12
CA THR A 255 19.10 18.86 -6.14
C THR A 255 18.53 20.07 -5.44
N PHE A 256 18.93 21.27 -5.87
CA PHE A 256 18.44 22.52 -5.31
C PHE A 256 17.30 23.07 -6.15
N VAL A 257 16.19 23.39 -5.48
CA VAL A 257 14.95 23.86 -6.12
C VAL A 257 14.35 25.02 -5.32
N THR A 258 13.64 25.92 -5.99
CA THR A 258 12.91 26.97 -5.28
C THR A 258 11.75 26.39 -4.48
N PRO A 259 11.30 27.02 -3.39
CA PRO A 259 10.13 26.59 -2.64
C PRO A 259 8.87 26.45 -3.50
N GLN A 260 8.71 27.25 -4.54
CA GLN A 260 7.62 27.15 -5.50
C GLN A 260 7.74 25.89 -6.34
N ALA A 261 8.88 25.64 -6.96
CA ALA A 261 9.13 24.43 -7.75
C ALA A 261 8.99 23.16 -6.88
N LEU A 262 9.43 23.22 -5.60
CA LEU A 262 9.27 22.12 -4.64
C LEU A 262 7.81 21.72 -4.45
N ARG A 263 6.90 22.69 -4.38
CA ARG A 263 5.46 22.45 -4.24
C ARG A 263 4.78 21.97 -5.51
N GLU A 264 5.19 22.49 -6.66
CA GLU A 264 4.49 22.27 -7.93
C GLU A 264 4.98 21.02 -8.67
N SER A 265 6.29 20.70 -8.54
CA SER A 265 6.94 19.72 -9.41
C SER A 265 7.54 18.53 -8.67
N TYR A 266 7.63 18.57 -7.34
CA TYR A 266 8.28 17.53 -6.55
C TYR A 266 7.34 16.94 -5.50
N ALA A 267 7.00 15.67 -5.66
CA ALA A 267 6.18 14.96 -4.68
C ALA A 267 7.03 14.52 -3.48
N LEU A 268 6.99 15.30 -2.39
CA LEU A 268 7.58 14.89 -1.13
C LEU A 268 6.54 14.16 -0.26
N PRO A 269 6.94 13.06 0.41
CA PRO A 269 6.09 12.36 1.35
C PRO A 269 5.58 13.27 2.47
N SER A 270 4.33 13.05 2.89
CA SER A 270 3.70 13.80 3.98
C SER A 270 4.46 13.72 5.31
N ALA A 271 5.36 12.76 5.47
CA ALA A 271 6.26 12.64 6.61
C ALA A 271 7.12 13.90 6.84
N PHE A 272 7.46 14.63 5.76
CA PHE A 272 8.29 15.82 5.84
C PHE A 272 7.50 17.14 5.98
N ARG A 273 6.16 17.08 5.96
CA ARG A 273 5.29 18.26 5.98
C ARG A 273 5.60 19.23 7.12
N ALA A 274 5.89 18.70 8.31
CA ALA A 274 6.19 19.51 9.50
C ALA A 274 7.46 20.36 9.35
N PHE A 275 8.40 19.94 8.50
CA PHE A 275 9.63 20.68 8.24
C PHE A 275 9.49 21.67 7.06
N LEU A 276 8.57 21.39 6.14
CA LEU A 276 8.30 22.25 4.99
C LEU A 276 7.47 23.48 5.36
N SER A 277 6.69 23.43 6.46
CA SER A 277 5.93 24.59 6.93
C SER A 277 6.80 25.82 7.26
N VAL A 278 8.08 25.61 7.57
CA VAL A 278 9.05 26.70 7.79
C VAL A 278 9.34 27.52 6.52
N LEU A 279 9.03 26.95 5.32
CA LEU A 279 9.20 27.66 4.05
C LEU A 279 8.01 28.55 3.69
N GLU A 280 6.97 28.55 4.51
CA GLU A 280 5.74 29.32 4.30
C GLU A 280 5.71 30.59 5.17
N GLU A 281 6.65 30.72 6.11
CA GLU A 281 6.89 31.89 6.96
C GLU A 281 7.91 32.85 6.32
#